data_74cc59892b821f1a6b7cf4b90b7d42ad
#
_entry.id   74cc59892b821f1a6b7cf4b90b7d42ad
#
_cell.length_a   1.000
_cell.length_b   1.000
_cell.length_c   1.000
_cell.angle_alpha   90.00
_cell.angle_beta   90.00
_cell.angle_gamma   90.00
#
_symmetry.space_group_name_H-M   'P 1'
#
loop_
_entity.id
_entity.type
_entity.pdbx_description
1 polymer ?
#
loop_
_entity_poly.entity_id
_entity_poly.type
_entity_poly.pdbx_seq_one_letter_code
_entity_poly.pdbx_strand_id
1 'polypeptide(L)' 'MVSRDKIQIELIKLISGERLLRLTEPVSGLALEKKLDPKQPVVRQRERLFSVFEAALARAELSAA' A
#
# COMPACT_ATOMS: atom_id res chain seq x y z
N MET A 1 -8.19 4.39 -15.47
CA MET A 1 -8.21 3.29 -14.50
C MET A 1 -6.80 2.84 -14.17
N VAL A 2 -6.44 2.82 -12.90
CA VAL A 2 -5.10 2.43 -12.48
C VAL A 2 -5.00 0.91 -12.44
N SER A 3 -4.00 0.36 -13.09
CA SER A 3 -3.75 -1.09 -13.08
C SER A 3 -3.02 -1.49 -11.79
N ARG A 4 -3.42 -2.60 -11.21
CA ARG A 4 -2.76 -3.19 -10.05
C ARG A 4 -1.28 -3.47 -10.30
N ASP A 5 -0.95 -3.80 -11.55
CA ASP A 5 0.42 -4.14 -11.94
C ASP A 5 1.40 -2.97 -11.81
N LYS A 6 0.87 -1.74 -11.78
CA LYS A 6 1.69 -0.54 -11.68
C LYS A 6 1.92 -0.09 -10.24
N ILE A 7 1.27 -0.73 -9.29
CA ILE A 7 1.45 -0.42 -7.87
C ILE A 7 2.74 -1.07 -7.39
N GLN A 8 3.63 -0.24 -6.86
CA GLN A 8 4.90 -0.72 -6.30
C GLN A 8 4.71 -1.08 -4.84
N ILE A 9 5.24 -2.22 -4.45
CA ILE A 9 5.17 -2.69 -3.07
C ILE A 9 6.59 -2.82 -2.54
N GLU A 10 6.86 -2.15 -1.42
CA GLU A 10 8.17 -2.23 -0.75
C GLU A 10 8.00 -2.72 0.67
N LEU A 11 8.84 -3.65 1.06
CA LEU A 11 8.95 -4.09 2.45
C LEU A 11 10.20 -3.46 3.04
N ILE A 12 10.01 -2.58 4.02
CA ILE A 12 11.09 -1.84 4.64
C ILE A 12 11.32 -2.36 6.05
N LYS A 13 12.54 -2.77 6.35
CA LYS A 13 12.91 -3.21 7.68
C LYS A 13 13.59 -2.06 8.41
N LEU A 14 13.05 -1.71 9.57
CA LEU A 14 13.61 -0.65 10.41
C LEU A 14 14.74 -1.18 11.29
N ILE A 15 15.56 -0.26 11.78
CA ILE A 15 16.67 -0.59 12.69
C ILE A 15 16.16 -1.30 13.94
N SER A 16 14.98 -0.92 14.41
CA SER A 16 14.33 -1.54 15.58
C SER A 16 13.90 -2.99 15.38
N GLY A 17 13.97 -3.48 14.13
CA GLY A 17 13.46 -4.81 13.76
C GLY A 17 12.03 -4.80 13.28
N GLU A 18 11.34 -3.69 13.39
CA GLU A 18 9.98 -3.55 12.88
C GLU A 18 9.99 -3.46 11.35
N ARG A 19 8.87 -3.82 10.73
CA ARG A 19 8.73 -3.79 9.29
C ARG A 19 7.60 -2.87 8.89
N LEU A 20 7.83 -2.11 7.80
CA LEU A 20 6.83 -1.26 7.18
C LEU A 20 6.52 -1.80 5.80
N LEU A 21 5.25 -1.73 5.42
CA LEU A 21 4.83 -2.03 4.06
C LEU A 21 4.40 -0.72 3.41
N ARG A 22 5.03 -0.40 2.27
CA ARG A 22 4.73 0.80 1.51
C ARG A 22 4.17 0.43 0.15
N LEU A 23 3.04 1.01 -0.19
CA LEU A 23 2.45 0.90 -1.52
C LEU A 23 2.53 2.26 -2.19
N THR A 24 2.98 2.29 -3.44
CA THR A 24 3.10 3.52 -4.22
C THR A 24 2.52 3.32 -5.61
N GLU A 25 1.73 4.26 -6.06
CA GLU A 25 1.23 4.29 -7.44
C GLU A 25 1.87 5.50 -8.14
N PRO A 26 2.76 5.25 -9.13
CA PRO A 26 3.59 6.32 -9.70
C PRO A 26 2.82 7.35 -10.53
N VAL A 27 1.71 6.95 -11.16
CA VAL A 27 0.96 7.87 -12.01
C VAL A 27 0.25 8.94 -11.20
N SER A 28 -0.44 8.55 -10.13
CA SER A 28 -1.14 9.48 -9.25
C SER A 28 -0.24 10.09 -8.19
N GLY A 29 0.90 9.46 -7.92
CA GLY A 29 1.78 9.85 -6.83
C GLY A 29 1.27 9.44 -5.46
N LEU A 30 0.18 8.69 -5.39
CA LEU A 30 -0.39 8.25 -4.12
C LEU A 30 0.49 7.20 -3.47
N ALA A 31 0.70 7.33 -2.17
CA ALA A 31 1.49 6.38 -1.39
C ALA A 31 0.79 6.09 -0.06
N LEU A 32 0.93 4.86 0.41
CA LEU A 32 0.38 4.44 1.69
C LEU A 32 1.38 3.55 2.40
N GLU A 33 1.62 3.83 3.68
CA GLU A 33 2.53 3.05 4.51
C GLU A 33 1.79 2.51 5.71
N LYS A 34 2.14 1.30 6.10
CA LYS A 34 1.60 0.71 7.32
C LYS A 34 2.65 -0.16 7.99
N LYS A 35 2.75 -0.01 9.32
CA LYS A 35 3.59 -0.85 10.15
C LYS A 35 2.99 -2.23 10.24
N LEU A 36 3.78 -3.25 10.00
CA LEU A 36 3.32 -4.64 10.06
C LEU A 36 3.29 -5.14 11.50
N ASP A 37 2.22 -5.88 11.82
CA ASP A 37 2.10 -6.56 13.10
C ASP A 37 2.83 -7.90 13.02
N PRO A 38 3.86 -8.14 13.85
CA PRO A 38 4.61 -9.40 13.82
C PRO A 38 3.77 -10.60 14.26
N LYS A 39 2.63 -10.37 14.91
CA LYS A 39 1.75 -11.44 15.39
C LYS A 39 0.77 -11.94 14.35
N GLN A 40 0.70 -11.28 13.19
CA GLN A 40 -0.23 -11.64 12.12
C GLN A 40 0.50 -12.00 10.83
N PRO A 41 -0.10 -12.86 9.98
CA PRO A 41 0.52 -13.20 8.70
C PRO A 41 0.74 -11.97 7.82
N VAL A 42 1.92 -11.86 7.24
CA VAL A 42 2.29 -10.74 6.37
C VAL A 42 1.40 -10.70 5.13
N VAL A 43 1.10 -11.85 4.54
CA VAL A 43 0.27 -11.94 3.34
C VAL A 43 -1.11 -11.32 3.57
N ARG A 44 -1.73 -11.63 4.71
CA ARG A 44 -3.06 -11.10 5.04
C ARG A 44 -3.01 -9.58 5.23
N GLN A 45 -1.99 -9.09 5.91
CA GLN A 45 -1.82 -7.65 6.12
C GLN A 45 -1.57 -6.93 4.81
N ARG A 46 -0.76 -7.51 3.93
CA ARG A 46 -0.49 -6.96 2.61
C ARG A 46 -1.77 -6.85 1.78
N GLU A 47 -2.57 -7.90 1.74
CA GLU A 47 -3.83 -7.90 0.98
C GLU A 47 -4.82 -6.87 1.52
N ARG A 48 -4.91 -6.76 2.84
CA ARG A 48 -5.79 -5.77 3.47
C ARG A 48 -5.35 -4.35 3.12
N LEU A 49 -4.06 -4.08 3.21
CA LEU A 49 -3.51 -2.78 2.86
C LEU A 49 -3.71 -2.48 1.37
N PHE A 50 -3.56 -3.48 0.53
CA PHE A 50 -3.77 -3.34 -0.91
C PHE A 50 -5.21 -2.95 -1.21
N SER A 51 -6.18 -3.58 -0.55
CA SER A 51 -7.61 -3.23 -0.69
C SER A 51 -7.89 -1.79 -0.29
N VAL A 52 -7.32 -1.35 0.83
CA VAL A 52 -7.46 0.04 1.28
C VAL A 52 -6.85 0.99 0.27
N PHE A 53 -5.70 0.65 -0.28
CA PHE A 53 -5.00 1.46 -1.26
C PHE A 53 -5.81 1.59 -2.56
N GLU A 54 -6.38 0.48 -3.04
CA GLU A 54 -7.23 0.50 -4.23
C GLU A 54 -8.46 1.39 -4.03
N ALA A 55 -9.07 1.33 -2.84
CA ALA A 55 -10.20 2.19 -2.52
C ALA A 55 -9.79 3.68 -2.50
N ALA A 56 -8.61 3.98 -1.99
CA ALA A 56 -8.09 5.34 -1.98
C ALA A 56 -7.80 5.84 -3.40
N LEU A 57 -7.25 4.97 -4.25
CA LEU A 57 -7.02 5.30 -5.66
C LEU A 57 -8.32 5.60 -6.40
N ALA A 58 -9.34 4.77 -6.17
CA ALA A 58 -10.65 4.98 -6.79
C ALA A 58 -11.26 6.33 -6.37
N ARG A 59 -11.13 6.69 -5.10
CA ARG A 59 -11.57 8.00 -4.61
C ARG A 59 -10.81 9.15 -5.26
N ALA A 60 -9.50 9.00 -5.41
CA ALA A 60 -8.67 10.01 -6.04
C ALA A 60 -9.05 10.22 -7.51
N GLU A 61 -9.34 9.14 -8.22
CA GLU A 61 -9.80 9.22 -9.61
C GLU A 61 -11.13 9.94 -9.73
N LEU A 62 -12.07 9.65 -8.82
CA LEU A 62 -13.37 10.32 -8.80
C LEU A 62 -13.24 11.81 -8.46
N SER A 63 -12.33 12.15 -7.55
CA SER A 63 -12.11 13.53 -7.14
C SER A 63 -11.40 14.37 -8.19
N ALA A 64 -10.67 13.72 -9.10
CA ALA A 64 -9.91 14.39 -10.15
C ALA A 64 -10.78 14.82 -11.34
N ALA A 65 -12.01 14.36 -11.36
CA ALA A 65 -12.92 14.66 -12.47
C ALA A 65 -13.44 16.09 -12.49
#